data_9940fc7399ffd1ee3c5264aaa431795e
#
_entry.id   9940fc7399ffd1ee3c5264aaa431795e
#
_cell.length_a   1.000
_cell.length_b   1.000
_cell.length_c   1.000
_cell.angle_alpha   90.00
_cell.angle_beta   90.00
_cell.angle_gamma   90.00
#
_symmetry.space_group_name_H-M   'P 1'
#
loop_
_entity.id
_entity.type
_entity.pdbx_description
1 polymer ?
#
loop_
_entity_poly.entity_id
_entity_poly.type
_entity_poly.pdbx_seq_one_letter_code
_entity_poly.pdbx_strand_id
1 'polypeptide(L)'
;MSVKVTFDSKEYELIYNEQSGLYEIELEAPKAGGVYNAEIAFKDSIENIETSIKKIQIWAKEKKTNVSQETLVYFLDKTDLEIKDVVEFEDYEYVIDEETNKNTIFNITKKVNAENDDIVILQRNGKIDYLGIVEDISNVDGDLERKVTLKYISNKFDRKIILANENLINEKGIEDFIAKEIYDNFTNSDDELLNYKWLDVEVKTHTKIQKSVDNENGIYNFHTFITNCTQNYNIILDFTYDQGRIKLTIYKQDAETQLIDTTIPDISNYIEKFETSVTAKVIVKTDTDVQTWYLLSDRTTTQNKDDVNRAMGKVETIYTSKSEDARQTALDKFKSNTYNHYISFKINRNSKLFDVDKMKVGTPLSVRTNNNIILDTYISAIRDDGSNFIEITCGNMRIDFIDKILKERNK
;
A
#
# COMPACT_ATOMS: atom_id res chain seq x y z
N MET A 1 2.91 -46.06 23.63
CA MET A 1 3.10 -44.66 23.21
C MET A 1 1.92 -43.88 23.73
N SER A 2 2.13 -42.85 24.52
CA SER A 2 1.06 -41.97 24.97
C SER A 2 1.39 -40.56 24.53
N VAL A 3 0.34 -39.82 24.18
CA VAL A 3 0.46 -38.41 23.79
C VAL A 3 -0.43 -37.60 24.68
N LYS A 4 0.14 -36.60 25.33
CA LYS A 4 -0.57 -35.70 26.22
C LYS A 4 -0.45 -34.25 25.76
N VAL A 5 -1.48 -33.46 26.01
CA VAL A 5 -1.43 -32.02 25.80
C VAL A 5 -1.77 -31.30 27.11
N THR A 6 -0.93 -30.35 27.47
CA THR A 6 -1.24 -29.40 28.54
C THR A 6 -1.78 -28.12 27.90
N PHE A 7 -3.04 -27.79 28.17
CA PHE A 7 -3.73 -26.66 27.61
C PHE A 7 -4.53 -25.96 28.71
N ASP A 8 -4.41 -24.62 28.82
CA ASP A 8 -5.04 -23.82 29.86
C ASP A 8 -4.83 -24.38 31.27
N SER A 9 -3.56 -24.77 31.57
CA SER A 9 -3.14 -25.35 32.87
C SER A 9 -3.78 -26.71 33.20
N LYS A 10 -4.40 -27.39 32.27
CA LYS A 10 -4.96 -28.74 32.43
C LYS A 10 -4.27 -29.72 31.49
N GLU A 11 -4.05 -30.93 31.97
CA GLU A 11 -3.46 -32.02 31.19
C GLU A 11 -4.56 -32.91 30.63
N TYR A 12 -4.42 -33.29 29.36
CA TYR A 12 -5.34 -34.16 28.65
C TYR A 12 -4.55 -35.24 27.90
N GLU A 13 -5.09 -36.44 27.80
CA GLU A 13 -4.54 -37.53 27.02
C GLU A 13 -5.21 -37.60 25.65
N LEU A 14 -4.41 -37.64 24.57
CA LEU A 14 -4.93 -37.72 23.20
C LEU A 14 -5.21 -39.20 22.86
N ILE A 15 -6.33 -39.42 22.16
CA ILE A 15 -6.75 -40.74 21.74
C ILE A 15 -6.37 -40.96 20.28
N TYR A 16 -5.78 -42.10 19.98
CA TYR A 16 -5.46 -42.44 18.61
C TYR A 16 -6.73 -42.80 17.83
N ASN A 17 -6.97 -42.08 16.74
CA ASN A 17 -8.09 -42.35 15.85
C ASN A 17 -7.62 -43.18 14.66
N GLU A 18 -8.09 -44.45 14.58
CA GLU A 18 -7.69 -45.38 13.52
C GLU A 18 -8.13 -44.97 12.11
N GLN A 19 -9.22 -44.16 12.00
CA GLN A 19 -9.73 -43.72 10.71
C GLN A 19 -8.90 -42.57 10.12
N SER A 20 -8.46 -41.59 10.97
CA SER A 20 -7.63 -40.48 10.53
C SER A 20 -6.13 -40.80 10.62
N GLY A 21 -5.72 -41.79 11.37
CA GLY A 21 -4.32 -42.10 11.67
C GLY A 21 -3.64 -41.08 12.59
N LEU A 22 -4.43 -40.25 13.29
CA LEU A 22 -3.95 -39.14 14.12
C LEU A 22 -4.30 -39.34 15.61
N TYR A 23 -3.53 -38.68 16.47
CA TYR A 23 -3.90 -38.52 17.87
C TYR A 23 -4.78 -37.26 18.03
N GLU A 24 -5.98 -37.42 18.53
CA GLU A 24 -7.01 -36.36 18.57
C GLU A 24 -7.60 -36.22 19.97
N ILE A 25 -8.06 -35.03 20.30
CA ILE A 25 -8.87 -34.73 21.48
C ILE A 25 -9.75 -33.52 21.22
N GLU A 26 -10.98 -33.56 21.70
CA GLU A 26 -11.84 -32.39 21.77
C GLU A 26 -11.65 -31.67 23.10
N LEU A 27 -11.34 -30.38 23.05
CA LEU A 27 -11.18 -29.52 24.21
C LEU A 27 -12.23 -28.42 24.19
N GLU A 28 -12.77 -28.12 25.38
CA GLU A 28 -13.56 -26.91 25.53
C GLU A 28 -12.63 -25.68 25.36
N ALA A 29 -13.02 -24.78 24.46
CA ALA A 29 -12.29 -23.54 24.25
C ALA A 29 -12.39 -22.66 25.52
N PRO A 30 -11.31 -22.03 25.97
CA PRO A 30 -11.38 -21.02 27.02
C PRO A 30 -12.39 -19.93 26.71
N LYS A 31 -13.10 -19.44 27.75
CA LYS A 31 -14.12 -18.40 27.60
C LYS A 31 -13.55 -17.05 27.17
N ALA A 32 -12.30 -16.79 27.47
CA ALA A 32 -11.60 -15.58 27.04
C ALA A 32 -10.89 -15.86 25.70
N GLY A 33 -11.00 -14.93 24.76
CA GLY A 33 -10.15 -14.95 23.57
C GLY A 33 -8.69 -14.66 23.94
N GLY A 34 -7.77 -15.20 23.16
CA GLY A 34 -6.34 -14.96 23.40
C GLY A 34 -5.45 -15.98 22.72
N VAL A 35 -4.15 -15.83 22.92
CA VAL A 35 -3.15 -16.80 22.46
C VAL A 35 -2.78 -17.71 23.63
N TYR A 36 -3.04 -18.99 23.47
CA TYR A 36 -2.74 -20.03 24.45
C TYR A 36 -1.61 -20.92 23.98
N ASN A 37 -0.78 -21.35 24.89
CA ASN A 37 0.23 -22.34 24.61
C ASN A 37 -0.36 -23.74 24.87
N ALA A 38 -0.24 -24.63 23.86
CA ALA A 38 -0.49 -26.05 24.03
C ALA A 38 0.86 -26.75 24.04
N GLU A 39 1.24 -27.31 25.17
CA GLU A 39 2.43 -28.12 25.30
C GLU A 39 2.08 -29.58 25.03
N ILE A 40 2.60 -30.16 23.97
CA ILE A 40 2.34 -31.53 23.57
C ILE A 40 3.54 -32.37 23.98
N ALA A 41 3.32 -33.36 24.83
CA ALA A 41 4.31 -34.28 25.30
C ALA A 41 4.08 -35.67 24.66
N PHE A 42 5.08 -36.20 23.98
CA PHE A 42 5.10 -37.54 23.43
C PHE A 42 5.95 -38.43 24.32
N LYS A 43 5.38 -39.54 24.80
CA LYS A 43 6.11 -40.53 25.59
C LYS A 43 6.19 -41.84 24.80
N ASP A 44 7.41 -42.29 24.52
CA ASP A 44 7.64 -43.55 23.83
C ASP A 44 7.53 -44.76 24.77
N SER A 45 7.77 -45.96 24.24
CA SER A 45 7.73 -47.21 25.00
C SER A 45 8.93 -47.41 25.96
N ILE A 46 9.95 -46.59 25.86
CA ILE A 46 11.17 -46.61 26.70
C ILE A 46 11.26 -45.40 27.62
N GLU A 47 10.12 -44.68 27.83
CA GLU A 47 9.96 -43.54 28.71
C GLU A 47 10.67 -42.24 28.28
N ASN A 48 11.22 -42.15 27.08
CA ASN A 48 11.68 -40.86 26.56
C ASN A 48 10.50 -39.94 26.32
N ILE A 49 10.65 -38.66 26.74
CA ILE A 49 9.64 -37.63 26.58
C ILE A 49 10.20 -36.58 25.63
N GLU A 50 9.51 -36.37 24.54
CA GLU A 50 9.73 -35.23 23.65
C GLU A 50 8.57 -34.26 23.77
N THR A 51 8.87 -32.96 23.93
CA THR A 51 7.85 -31.89 24.08
C THR A 51 7.89 -30.93 22.93
N SER A 52 6.72 -30.51 22.47
CA SER A 52 6.55 -29.48 21.46
C SER A 52 5.50 -28.45 21.93
N ILE A 53 5.82 -27.17 21.83
CA ILE A 53 4.88 -26.11 22.18
C ILE A 53 4.25 -25.57 20.89
N LYS A 54 2.92 -25.60 20.84
CA LYS A 54 2.11 -24.97 19.78
C LYS A 54 1.35 -23.79 20.36
N LYS A 55 1.39 -22.66 19.66
CA LYS A 55 0.54 -21.52 19.98
C LYS A 55 -0.82 -21.73 19.30
N ILE A 56 -1.88 -21.71 20.09
CA ILE A 56 -3.26 -21.83 19.62
C ILE A 56 -3.94 -20.48 19.88
N GLN A 57 -4.37 -19.84 18.79
CA GLN A 57 -5.17 -18.64 18.89
C GLN A 57 -6.63 -19.04 19.04
N ILE A 58 -7.25 -18.67 20.16
CA ILE A 58 -8.66 -18.90 20.42
C ILE A 58 -9.38 -17.59 20.27
N TRP A 59 -10.32 -17.56 19.35
CA TRP A 59 -11.26 -16.47 19.23
C TRP A 59 -12.40 -16.73 20.21
N ALA A 60 -12.69 -15.81 21.11
CA ALA A 60 -13.87 -15.90 21.95
C ALA A 60 -15.08 -16.10 21.02
N LYS A 61 -15.80 -17.21 21.21
CA LYS A 61 -17.02 -17.45 20.49
C LYS A 61 -18.07 -16.50 21.05
N GLU A 62 -18.13 -15.30 20.50
CA GLU A 62 -19.20 -14.38 20.81
C GLU A 62 -20.54 -15.08 20.53
N LYS A 63 -21.43 -15.00 21.53
CA LYS A 63 -22.83 -15.33 21.25
C LYS A 63 -23.24 -14.57 20.01
N LYS A 64 -23.69 -15.25 18.96
CA LYS A 64 -24.41 -14.66 17.83
C LYS A 64 -25.74 -14.06 18.35
N THR A 65 -25.68 -12.99 19.08
CA THR A 65 -26.63 -11.91 19.02
C THR A 65 -26.31 -11.16 17.74
N ASN A 66 -27.28 -10.81 16.92
CA ASN A 66 -27.15 -10.07 15.67
C ASN A 66 -25.96 -9.12 15.77
N VAL A 67 -24.79 -9.55 15.23
CA VAL A 67 -23.53 -8.85 15.46
C VAL A 67 -23.58 -7.68 14.50
N SER A 68 -23.91 -6.51 15.01
CA SER A 68 -23.37 -5.28 14.46
C SER A 68 -21.84 -5.49 14.45
N GLN A 69 -21.23 -5.35 13.30
CA GLN A 69 -19.76 -5.47 13.19
C GLN A 69 -19.20 -4.38 14.09
N GLU A 70 -18.59 -4.76 15.22
CA GLU A 70 -18.03 -3.82 16.16
C GLU A 70 -16.83 -3.17 15.49
N THR A 71 -17.00 -1.91 15.15
CA THR A 71 -15.93 -1.07 14.57
C THR A 71 -15.53 -0.05 15.61
N LEU A 72 -14.27 -0.08 16.01
CA LEU A 72 -13.69 0.81 17.00
C LEU A 72 -12.66 1.71 16.33
N VAL A 73 -12.71 2.98 16.69
CA VAL A 73 -11.70 3.97 16.31
C VAL A 73 -10.94 4.38 17.58
N TYR A 74 -9.65 4.13 17.58
CA TYR A 74 -8.74 4.51 18.64
C TYR A 74 -8.01 5.78 18.24
N PHE A 75 -7.95 6.75 19.13
CA PHE A 75 -7.11 7.93 19.02
C PHE A 75 -5.92 7.76 19.96
N LEU A 76 -4.72 7.80 19.42
CA LEU A 76 -3.48 7.57 20.13
C LEU A 76 -2.62 8.84 20.12
N ASP A 77 -1.93 9.09 21.20
CA ASP A 77 -0.98 10.21 21.27
C ASP A 77 0.14 10.04 20.22
N LYS A 78 0.48 11.12 19.53
CA LYS A 78 1.47 11.17 18.46
C LYS A 78 2.91 10.86 18.91
N THR A 79 3.20 10.90 20.22
CA THR A 79 4.56 10.76 20.74
C THR A 79 4.85 9.37 21.30
N ASP A 80 3.91 8.75 22.00
CA ASP A 80 4.09 7.49 22.72
C ASP A 80 3.05 6.42 22.38
N LEU A 81 2.04 6.76 21.58
CA LEU A 81 0.89 5.90 21.23
C LEU A 81 0.00 5.51 22.41
N GLU A 82 0.01 6.27 23.51
CA GLU A 82 -0.98 6.08 24.56
C GLU A 82 -2.39 6.38 24.04
N ILE A 83 -3.35 5.55 24.46
CA ILE A 83 -4.74 5.71 24.02
C ILE A 83 -5.34 6.94 24.69
N LYS A 84 -5.70 7.95 23.89
CA LYS A 84 -6.37 9.18 24.34
C LYS A 84 -7.89 9.03 24.37
N ASP A 85 -8.45 8.31 23.40
CA ASP A 85 -9.90 8.05 23.32
C ASP A 85 -10.21 6.83 22.45
N VAL A 86 -11.40 6.25 22.66
CA VAL A 86 -11.95 5.15 21.87
C VAL A 86 -13.41 5.45 21.55
N VAL A 87 -13.78 5.31 20.28
CA VAL A 87 -15.14 5.56 19.81
C VAL A 87 -15.61 4.34 19.03
N GLU A 88 -16.82 3.87 19.37
CA GLU A 88 -17.55 2.92 18.53
C GLU A 88 -18.12 3.66 17.32
N PHE A 89 -17.98 3.09 16.13
CA PHE A 89 -18.27 3.79 14.89
C PHE A 89 -18.95 2.85 13.89
N GLU A 90 -20.16 3.17 13.49
CA GLU A 90 -20.95 2.32 12.60
C GLU A 90 -20.80 2.70 11.13
N ASP A 91 -20.58 3.97 10.83
CA ASP A 91 -20.67 4.53 9.47
C ASP A 91 -19.32 5.16 9.08
N TYR A 92 -18.43 4.34 8.53
CA TYR A 92 -17.09 4.77 8.17
C TYR A 92 -16.79 4.56 6.68
N GLU A 93 -15.96 5.43 6.20
CA GLU A 93 -15.32 5.29 4.90
C GLU A 93 -13.86 5.69 5.04
N TYR A 94 -12.96 4.82 4.64
CA TYR A 94 -11.54 5.18 4.57
C TYR A 94 -10.97 4.97 3.18
N VAL A 95 -9.93 5.73 2.90
CA VAL A 95 -9.18 5.65 1.65
C VAL A 95 -7.69 5.50 1.97
N ILE A 96 -7.06 4.52 1.36
CA ILE A 96 -5.61 4.37 1.33
C ILE A 96 -5.20 4.63 -0.12
N ASP A 97 -4.45 5.69 -0.39
CA ASP A 97 -3.92 5.95 -1.72
C ASP A 97 -2.40 6.21 -1.68
N GLU A 98 -1.73 5.93 -2.79
CA GLU A 98 -0.27 6.02 -2.89
C GLU A 98 0.28 7.43 -2.71
N GLU A 99 -0.49 8.46 -3.08
CA GLU A 99 -0.07 9.85 -3.02
C GLU A 99 -0.58 10.58 -1.77
N THR A 100 -1.39 9.90 -0.94
CA THR A 100 -2.07 10.47 0.25
C THR A 100 -2.84 11.75 -0.02
N ASN A 101 -3.28 11.96 -1.27
CA ASN A 101 -4.03 13.15 -1.68
C ASN A 101 -5.49 13.09 -1.23
N LYS A 102 -6.02 11.90 -0.97
CA LYS A 102 -7.39 11.70 -0.52
C LYS A 102 -7.44 11.63 0.99
N ASN A 103 -8.38 12.35 1.55
CA ASN A 103 -8.62 12.35 2.99
C ASN A 103 -9.69 11.32 3.34
N THR A 104 -9.48 10.63 4.45
CA THR A 104 -10.50 9.86 5.14
C THR A 104 -11.25 10.79 6.07
N ILE A 105 -12.58 10.72 6.11
CA ILE A 105 -13.41 11.60 6.95
C ILE A 105 -14.28 10.74 7.85
N PHE A 106 -14.19 10.98 9.17
CA PHE A 106 -15.08 10.40 10.15
C PHE A 106 -15.97 11.48 10.75
N ASN A 107 -17.28 11.26 10.71
CA ASN A 107 -18.26 12.11 11.39
C ASN A 107 -18.62 11.45 12.73
N ILE A 108 -18.15 12.04 13.82
CA ILE A 108 -18.27 11.47 15.16
C ILE A 108 -19.23 12.31 15.99
N THR A 109 -20.27 11.70 16.53
CA THR A 109 -21.28 12.38 17.35
C THR A 109 -20.85 12.57 18.79
N LYS A 110 -19.66 12.14 19.16
CA LYS A 110 -19.08 12.24 20.51
C LYS A 110 -17.89 13.20 20.50
N LYS A 111 -17.70 13.93 21.58
CA LYS A 111 -16.46 14.69 21.78
C LYS A 111 -15.30 13.73 21.92
N VAL A 112 -14.28 13.85 21.08
CA VAL A 112 -13.05 13.06 21.12
C VAL A 112 -11.90 13.90 21.67
N ASN A 113 -11.07 13.24 22.47
CA ASN A 113 -9.82 13.83 22.96
C ASN A 113 -8.70 13.52 21.96
N ALA A 114 -8.64 14.28 20.89
CA ALA A 114 -7.63 14.11 19.85
C ALA A 114 -7.12 15.49 19.38
N GLU A 115 -5.91 15.50 18.86
CA GLU A 115 -5.22 16.68 18.34
C GLU A 115 -4.65 16.37 16.95
N ASN A 116 -4.24 17.41 16.23
CA ASN A 116 -3.54 17.24 14.97
C ASN A 116 -2.27 16.41 15.16
N ASP A 117 -1.97 15.57 14.19
CA ASP A 117 -0.89 14.60 14.17
C ASP A 117 -1.07 13.37 15.08
N ASP A 118 -2.12 13.28 15.88
CA ASP A 118 -2.43 12.05 16.63
C ASP A 118 -2.65 10.89 15.67
N ILE A 119 -2.31 9.69 16.12
CA ILE A 119 -2.47 8.47 15.34
C ILE A 119 -3.89 7.93 15.52
N VAL A 120 -4.48 7.46 14.44
CA VAL A 120 -5.82 6.87 14.45
C VAL A 120 -5.75 5.45 13.92
N ILE A 121 -6.36 4.53 14.68
CA ILE A 121 -6.52 3.12 14.32
C ILE A 121 -8.00 2.83 14.14
N LEU A 122 -8.38 2.38 12.95
CA LEU A 122 -9.69 1.77 12.72
C LEU A 122 -9.56 0.26 12.84
N GLN A 123 -10.26 -0.31 13.82
CA GLN A 123 -10.30 -1.73 14.07
C GLN A 123 -11.71 -2.26 13.86
N ARG A 124 -11.83 -3.33 13.08
CA ARG A 124 -13.09 -4.01 12.84
C ARG A 124 -12.97 -5.48 13.19
N ASN A 125 -13.86 -5.95 14.06
CA ASN A 125 -13.85 -7.35 14.54
C ASN A 125 -12.47 -7.80 15.04
N GLY A 126 -11.73 -6.91 15.73
CA GLY A 126 -10.39 -7.19 16.24
C GLY A 126 -9.25 -7.08 15.22
N LYS A 127 -9.55 -6.84 13.93
CA LYS A 127 -8.55 -6.63 12.89
C LYS A 127 -8.39 -5.15 12.58
N ILE A 128 -7.15 -4.70 12.41
CA ILE A 128 -6.85 -3.33 12.00
C ILE A 128 -7.04 -3.22 10.49
N ASP A 129 -7.97 -2.36 10.08
CA ASP A 129 -8.27 -2.10 8.69
C ASP A 129 -7.59 -0.81 8.17
N TYR A 130 -7.37 0.18 9.07
CA TYR A 130 -6.80 1.45 8.67
C TYR A 130 -5.92 2.06 9.78
N LEU A 131 -4.82 2.65 9.36
CA LEU A 131 -3.92 3.47 10.18
C LEU A 131 -3.82 4.85 9.57
N GLY A 132 -4.16 5.87 10.33
CA GLY A 132 -4.14 7.26 9.86
C GLY A 132 -3.54 8.22 10.85
N ILE A 133 -3.48 9.47 10.45
CA ILE A 133 -3.09 10.62 11.27
C ILE A 133 -4.18 11.67 11.19
N VAL A 134 -4.44 12.34 12.30
CA VAL A 134 -5.39 13.44 12.35
C VAL A 134 -4.79 14.65 11.63
N GLU A 135 -5.44 15.10 10.57
CA GLU A 135 -5.09 16.32 9.85
C GLU A 135 -5.87 17.52 10.40
N ASP A 136 -7.18 17.36 10.62
CA ASP A 136 -8.05 18.41 11.12
C ASP A 136 -9.22 17.84 11.92
N ILE A 137 -9.67 18.61 12.90
CA ILE A 137 -10.88 18.33 13.68
C ILE A 137 -11.74 19.59 13.67
N SER A 138 -12.90 19.52 13.04
CA SER A 138 -13.86 20.61 12.98
C SER A 138 -15.19 20.23 13.62
N ASN A 139 -15.85 21.22 14.24
CA ASN A 139 -17.19 21.06 14.77
C ASN A 139 -18.21 21.33 13.67
N VAL A 140 -19.24 20.51 13.64
CA VAL A 140 -20.38 20.63 12.73
C VAL A 140 -21.65 20.71 13.57
N ASP A 141 -22.63 21.50 13.11
CA ASP A 141 -23.93 21.67 13.77
C ASP A 141 -23.88 21.97 15.29
N GLY A 142 -23.10 22.98 15.67
CA GLY A 142 -23.12 23.52 17.03
C GLY A 142 -22.63 22.55 18.10
N ASP A 143 -21.55 21.84 17.85
CA ASP A 143 -20.88 20.86 18.72
C ASP A 143 -21.56 19.49 18.89
N LEU A 144 -22.61 19.20 18.15
CA LEU A 144 -23.28 17.90 18.18
C LEU A 144 -22.51 16.85 17.36
N GLU A 145 -21.77 17.26 16.35
CA GLU A 145 -20.99 16.40 15.47
C GLU A 145 -19.59 16.95 15.26
N ARG A 146 -18.61 16.04 15.21
CA ARG A 146 -17.23 16.37 14.90
C ARG A 146 -16.83 15.69 13.62
N LYS A 147 -16.31 16.47 12.70
CA LYS A 147 -15.69 15.98 11.49
C LYS A 147 -14.19 15.83 11.74
N VAL A 148 -13.69 14.61 11.75
CA VAL A 148 -12.28 14.30 11.85
C VAL A 148 -11.76 13.96 10.47
N THR A 149 -10.83 14.76 9.98
CA THR A 149 -10.16 14.55 8.70
C THR A 149 -8.84 13.85 8.95
N LEU A 150 -8.63 12.74 8.26
CA LEU A 150 -7.46 11.88 8.42
C LEU A 150 -6.70 11.74 7.12
N LYS A 151 -5.39 11.57 7.21
CA LYS A 151 -4.53 11.07 6.15
C LYS A 151 -4.00 9.69 6.49
N TYR A 152 -3.68 8.90 5.48
CA TYR A 152 -3.06 7.60 5.73
C TYR A 152 -1.68 7.78 6.39
N ILE A 153 -1.27 6.83 7.22
CA ILE A 153 -0.07 6.91 8.07
C ILE A 153 1.21 7.22 7.29
N SER A 154 1.32 6.78 6.04
CA SER A 154 2.49 7.06 5.19
C SER A 154 2.73 8.56 4.95
N ASN A 155 1.70 9.40 5.17
CA ASN A 155 1.84 10.86 5.10
C ASN A 155 2.81 11.42 6.15
N LYS A 156 3.17 10.68 7.20
CA LYS A 156 4.25 11.06 8.13
C LYS A 156 5.60 11.23 7.42
N PHE A 157 5.75 10.64 6.24
CA PHE A 157 6.95 10.78 5.40
C PHE A 157 6.86 11.92 4.37
N ASP A 158 5.74 12.67 4.34
CA ASP A 158 5.57 13.84 3.45
C ASP A 158 6.41 15.02 3.94
N ARG A 159 7.72 14.88 3.79
CA ARG A 159 8.72 15.87 4.18
C ARG A 159 9.86 15.90 3.17
N LYS A 160 10.39 17.09 2.92
CA LYS A 160 11.62 17.24 2.14
C LYS A 160 12.82 16.86 2.99
N ILE A 161 13.64 15.95 2.50
CA ILE A 161 14.88 15.50 3.10
C ILE A 161 16.04 15.64 2.11
N ILE A 162 17.26 15.50 2.57
CA ILE A 162 18.46 15.57 1.73
C ILE A 162 18.83 14.16 1.30
N LEU A 163 18.62 13.84 0.02
CA LEU A 163 19.04 12.60 -0.62
C LEU A 163 20.25 12.81 -1.54
N ALA A 164 21.01 13.88 -1.31
CA ALA A 164 22.06 14.30 -2.21
C ALA A 164 23.16 13.24 -2.35
N ASN A 165 23.53 12.97 -3.60
CA ASN A 165 24.67 12.13 -3.98
C ASN A 165 24.62 10.68 -3.45
N GLU A 166 23.49 10.22 -2.96
CA GLU A 166 23.33 8.82 -2.59
C GLU A 166 23.23 7.96 -3.84
N ASN A 167 24.14 7.03 -3.96
CA ASN A 167 24.13 6.06 -5.04
C ASN A 167 23.41 4.80 -4.58
N LEU A 168 22.20 4.55 -5.05
CA LEU A 168 21.39 3.38 -4.72
C LEU A 168 22.08 2.05 -5.06
N ILE A 169 23.11 2.06 -5.92
CA ILE A 169 23.90 0.86 -6.26
C ILE A 169 24.70 0.35 -5.05
N ASN A 170 25.10 1.24 -4.14
CA ASN A 170 25.92 0.88 -2.98
C ASN A 170 25.12 0.27 -1.84
N GLU A 171 23.79 0.41 -1.84
CA GLU A 171 22.94 -0.18 -0.84
C GLU A 171 22.66 -1.67 -1.14
N LYS A 172 22.23 -2.42 -0.13
CA LYS A 172 21.83 -3.83 -0.30
C LYS A 172 20.67 -3.98 -1.27
N GLY A 173 19.72 -3.05 -1.21
CA GLY A 173 18.56 -2.92 -2.10
C GLY A 173 17.88 -1.58 -1.91
N ILE A 174 16.87 -1.28 -2.74
CA ILE A 174 16.12 -0.03 -2.61
C ILE A 174 15.30 0.01 -1.32
N GLU A 175 14.85 -1.14 -0.84
CA GLU A 175 14.14 -1.29 0.44
C GLU A 175 15.07 -0.92 1.62
N ASP A 176 16.32 -1.35 1.55
CA ASP A 176 17.32 -1.00 2.56
C ASP A 176 17.66 0.50 2.53
N PHE A 177 17.69 1.09 1.34
CA PHE A 177 17.88 2.54 1.18
C PHE A 177 16.71 3.29 1.82
N ILE A 178 15.45 2.91 1.54
CA ILE A 178 14.26 3.53 2.15
C ILE A 178 14.32 3.40 3.67
N ALA A 179 14.65 2.20 4.19
CA ALA A 179 14.74 1.97 5.62
C ALA A 179 15.84 2.83 6.28
N LYS A 180 16.99 2.98 5.63
CA LYS A 180 18.08 3.85 6.09
C LYS A 180 17.64 5.32 6.16
N GLU A 181 16.98 5.82 5.12
CA GLU A 181 16.49 7.20 5.11
C GLU A 181 15.41 7.45 6.17
N ILE A 182 14.56 6.44 6.44
CA ILE A 182 13.61 6.51 7.56
C ILE A 182 14.36 6.55 8.89
N TYR A 183 15.37 5.71 9.06
CA TYR A 183 16.17 5.69 10.28
C TYR A 183 16.85 7.04 10.51
N ASP A 184 17.56 7.55 9.54
CA ASP A 184 18.37 8.77 9.67
C ASP A 184 17.52 10.03 9.83
N ASN A 185 16.34 10.09 9.21
CA ASN A 185 15.55 11.31 9.16
C ASN A 185 14.31 11.32 10.07
N PHE A 186 13.80 10.14 10.49
CA PHE A 186 12.50 10.07 11.17
C PHE A 186 12.51 9.30 12.49
N THR A 187 13.47 8.40 12.74
CA THR A 187 13.51 7.62 13.98
C THR A 187 14.76 7.85 14.81
N ASN A 188 15.85 8.29 14.21
CA ASN A 188 17.14 8.54 14.89
C ASN A 188 17.82 9.80 14.34
N SER A 189 17.06 10.85 14.07
CA SER A 189 17.60 12.15 13.66
C SER A 189 18.24 12.89 14.86
N ASP A 190 19.01 13.93 14.56
CA ASP A 190 19.66 14.78 15.57
C ASP A 190 18.66 15.46 16.53
N ASP A 191 17.41 15.63 16.11
CA ASP A 191 16.34 16.17 16.94
C ASP A 191 15.49 15.02 17.54
N GLU A 192 15.85 14.58 18.73
CA GLU A 192 15.16 13.49 19.44
C GLU A 192 13.67 13.74 19.69
N LEU A 193 13.23 15.00 19.76
CA LEU A 193 11.82 15.34 20.00
C LEU A 193 10.94 15.08 18.79
N LEU A 194 11.52 15.08 17.59
CA LEU A 194 10.82 14.85 16.33
C LEU A 194 10.89 13.39 15.88
N ASN A 195 11.62 12.53 16.61
CA ASN A 195 11.78 11.13 16.24
C ASN A 195 10.55 10.30 16.58
N TYR A 196 10.11 9.50 15.62
CA TYR A 196 9.02 8.53 15.79
C TYR A 196 9.52 7.29 16.56
N LYS A 197 9.68 7.42 17.89
CA LYS A 197 10.20 6.34 18.76
C LYS A 197 9.33 5.08 18.76
N TRP A 198 8.09 5.21 18.32
CA TRP A 198 7.11 4.14 18.24
C TRP A 198 7.14 3.37 16.90
N LEU A 199 7.97 3.80 15.93
CA LEU A 199 8.05 3.19 14.60
C LEU A 199 9.18 2.16 14.54
N ASP A 200 8.84 0.92 14.21
CA ASP A 200 9.80 -0.16 13.91
C ASP A 200 9.81 -0.42 12.41
N VAL A 201 10.99 -0.52 11.81
CA VAL A 201 11.14 -0.75 10.38
C VAL A 201 11.80 -2.11 10.13
N GLU A 202 11.15 -2.94 9.28
CA GLU A 202 11.65 -4.24 8.85
C GLU A 202 11.76 -4.28 7.33
N VAL A 203 12.89 -4.75 6.82
CA VAL A 203 13.11 -5.00 5.38
C VAL A 203 13.04 -6.49 5.12
N LYS A 204 12.17 -6.93 4.19
CA LYS A 204 12.01 -8.34 3.84
C LYS A 204 12.66 -8.74 2.52
N THR A 205 12.79 -7.81 1.59
CA THR A 205 13.40 -8.06 0.27
C THR A 205 14.48 -7.03 -0.02
N HIS A 206 15.36 -7.33 -0.99
CA HIS A 206 16.53 -6.50 -1.31
C HIS A 206 16.63 -6.34 -2.83
N THR A 207 15.84 -5.43 -3.41
CA THR A 207 15.75 -5.23 -4.85
C THR A 207 16.90 -4.36 -5.32
N LYS A 208 17.80 -4.94 -6.12
CA LYS A 208 18.92 -4.20 -6.73
C LYS A 208 18.42 -3.36 -7.90
N ILE A 209 18.76 -2.09 -7.85
CA ILE A 209 18.54 -1.15 -8.95
C ILE A 209 19.85 -0.44 -9.29
N GLN A 210 19.99 -0.03 -10.56
CA GLN A 210 21.16 0.70 -11.02
C GLN A 210 20.75 2.15 -11.33
N LYS A 211 20.53 2.93 -10.28
CA LYS A 211 20.21 4.36 -10.40
C LYS A 211 20.87 5.14 -9.28
N SER A 212 21.20 6.39 -9.57
CA SER A 212 21.53 7.41 -8.58
C SER A 212 20.31 8.29 -8.32
N VAL A 213 20.23 8.87 -7.14
CA VAL A 213 19.27 9.95 -6.86
C VAL A 213 19.87 11.22 -7.45
N ASP A 214 19.36 11.60 -8.61
CA ASP A 214 19.88 12.76 -9.35
C ASP A 214 18.96 13.96 -9.06
N ASN A 215 19.42 14.83 -8.16
CA ASN A 215 18.78 16.11 -7.89
C ASN A 215 19.88 17.17 -7.69
N GLU A 216 19.86 18.23 -8.49
CA GLU A 216 20.86 19.30 -8.46
C GLU A 216 21.06 19.89 -7.04
N ASN A 217 20.00 19.94 -6.24
CA ASN A 217 20.00 20.52 -4.90
C ASN A 217 20.05 19.46 -3.78
N GLY A 218 19.98 18.17 -4.12
CA GLY A 218 19.94 17.09 -3.14
C GLY A 218 18.70 17.07 -2.24
N ILE A 219 17.71 17.93 -2.48
CA ILE A 219 16.49 18.02 -1.68
C ILE A 219 15.36 17.30 -2.40
N TYR A 220 14.76 16.32 -1.75
CA TYR A 220 13.68 15.53 -2.32
C TYR A 220 12.54 15.36 -1.32
N ASN A 221 11.29 15.34 -1.82
CA ASN A 221 10.16 14.93 -0.98
C ASN A 221 10.19 13.41 -0.81
N PHE A 222 10.32 12.95 0.42
CA PHE A 222 10.56 11.54 0.69
C PHE A 222 9.33 10.67 0.39
N HIS A 223 8.12 11.17 0.66
CA HIS A 223 6.90 10.45 0.30
C HIS A 223 6.79 10.28 -1.23
N THR A 224 7.09 11.33 -2.00
CA THR A 224 7.14 11.25 -3.47
C THR A 224 8.18 10.24 -3.96
N PHE A 225 9.34 10.18 -3.30
CA PHE A 225 10.36 9.18 -3.60
C PHE A 225 9.84 7.75 -3.38
N ILE A 226 9.20 7.50 -2.24
CA ILE A 226 8.56 6.21 -1.92
C ILE A 226 7.50 5.85 -2.96
N THR A 227 6.60 6.78 -3.30
CA THR A 227 5.57 6.58 -4.34
C THR A 227 6.18 6.18 -5.68
N ASN A 228 7.28 6.84 -6.08
CA ASN A 228 8.01 6.46 -7.28
C ASN A 228 8.62 5.04 -7.18
N CYS A 229 9.08 4.62 -6.01
CA CYS A 229 9.57 3.26 -5.79
C CYS A 229 8.44 2.21 -5.90
N THR A 230 7.26 2.50 -5.36
CA THR A 230 6.07 1.68 -5.51
C THR A 230 5.70 1.52 -6.99
N GLN A 231 5.61 2.63 -7.71
CA GLN A 231 5.19 2.65 -9.13
C GLN A 231 6.18 1.96 -10.08
N ASN A 232 7.47 2.07 -9.83
CA ASN A 232 8.48 1.58 -10.76
C ASN A 232 9.07 0.21 -10.40
N TYR A 233 9.01 -0.18 -9.12
CA TYR A 233 9.69 -1.38 -8.62
C TYR A 233 8.79 -2.30 -7.80
N ASN A 234 7.48 -1.99 -7.67
CA ASN A 234 6.50 -2.74 -6.86
C ASN A 234 6.91 -2.84 -5.37
N ILE A 235 7.52 -1.78 -4.85
CA ILE A 235 7.87 -1.72 -3.43
C ILE A 235 6.62 -1.38 -2.63
N ILE A 236 6.31 -2.18 -1.63
CA ILE A 236 5.17 -2.02 -0.73
C ILE A 236 5.65 -1.58 0.64
N LEU A 237 4.98 -0.59 1.19
CA LEU A 237 5.09 -0.16 2.58
C LEU A 237 3.86 -0.64 3.34
N ASP A 238 4.03 -1.66 4.16
CA ASP A 238 2.96 -2.28 4.93
C ASP A 238 3.03 -1.90 6.39
N PHE A 239 2.05 -1.14 6.86
CA PHE A 239 1.96 -0.67 8.22
C PHE A 239 1.02 -1.55 9.03
N THR A 240 1.48 -2.00 10.18
CA THR A 240 0.70 -2.75 11.16
C THR A 240 0.92 -2.17 12.56
N TYR A 241 -0.06 -2.33 13.44
CA TYR A 241 0.07 -1.95 14.85
C TYR A 241 0.06 -3.20 15.72
N ASP A 242 1.05 -3.32 16.59
CA ASP A 242 1.16 -4.42 17.54
C ASP A 242 1.83 -3.95 18.81
N GLN A 243 1.22 -4.28 19.96
CA GLN A 243 1.77 -4.05 21.30
C GLN A 243 2.28 -2.61 21.58
N GLY A 244 1.53 -1.61 21.14
CA GLY A 244 1.88 -0.19 21.35
C GLY A 244 2.96 0.35 20.41
N ARG A 245 3.25 -0.35 19.33
CA ARG A 245 4.20 0.06 18.28
C ARG A 245 3.59 -0.06 16.90
N ILE A 246 4.00 0.82 16.00
CA ILE A 246 3.69 0.70 14.58
C ILE A 246 4.89 0.06 13.89
N LYS A 247 4.64 -1.06 13.24
CA LYS A 247 5.64 -1.77 12.44
C LYS A 247 5.43 -1.45 10.97
N LEU A 248 6.45 -0.92 10.33
CA LEU A 248 6.55 -0.74 8.88
C LEU A 248 7.36 -1.89 8.30
N THR A 249 6.75 -2.68 7.44
CA THR A 249 7.44 -3.71 6.66
C THR A 249 7.60 -3.24 5.23
N ILE A 250 8.86 -3.19 4.74
CA ILE A 250 9.20 -2.76 3.39
C ILE A 250 9.60 -3.99 2.59
N TYR A 251 8.92 -4.22 1.47
CA TYR A 251 9.21 -5.36 0.62
C TYR A 251 8.77 -5.15 -0.83
N LYS A 252 9.40 -5.87 -1.74
CA LYS A 252 8.91 -6.03 -3.10
C LYS A 252 7.93 -7.19 -3.12
N GLN A 253 6.75 -6.98 -3.64
CA GLN A 253 5.83 -8.07 -3.92
C GLN A 253 6.19 -8.70 -5.26
N ASP A 254 6.66 -9.95 -5.23
CA ASP A 254 6.80 -10.74 -6.45
C ASP A 254 5.42 -11.00 -7.02
N ALA A 255 5.30 -10.70 -8.30
CA ALA A 255 4.03 -10.75 -9.01
C ALA A 255 3.59 -12.19 -9.30
N GLU A 256 2.98 -12.88 -8.34
CA GLU A 256 1.86 -13.72 -8.70
C GLU A 256 0.71 -12.76 -9.04
N THR A 257 0.73 -12.26 -10.27
CA THR A 257 -0.26 -11.31 -10.77
C THR A 257 -1.63 -11.98 -10.74
N GLN A 258 -2.47 -11.56 -9.82
CA GLN A 258 -3.86 -11.97 -9.85
C GLN A 258 -4.53 -11.38 -11.08
N LEU A 259 -5.11 -12.23 -11.92
CA LEU A 259 -5.88 -11.76 -13.06
C LEU A 259 -7.29 -11.35 -12.62
N ILE A 260 -7.57 -10.08 -12.72
CA ILE A 260 -8.90 -9.51 -12.53
C ILE A 260 -9.66 -9.60 -13.85
N ASP A 261 -10.72 -10.37 -13.87
CA ASP A 261 -11.59 -10.51 -15.04
C ASP A 261 -12.99 -9.96 -14.70
N THR A 262 -13.39 -8.96 -15.45
CA THR A 262 -14.66 -8.25 -15.23
C THR A 262 -15.90 -9.11 -15.44
N THR A 263 -15.75 -10.29 -16.03
CA THR A 263 -16.84 -11.28 -16.19
C THR A 263 -17.10 -12.11 -14.94
N ILE A 264 -16.21 -12.01 -13.94
CA ILE A 264 -16.34 -12.77 -12.68
C ILE A 264 -17.41 -12.11 -11.80
N PRO A 265 -18.37 -12.87 -11.23
CA PRO A 265 -19.46 -12.32 -10.42
C PRO A 265 -19.01 -11.56 -9.16
N ASP A 266 -17.80 -11.86 -8.64
CA ASP A 266 -17.23 -11.20 -7.46
C ASP A 266 -16.74 -9.78 -7.76
N ILE A 267 -16.70 -9.38 -9.04
CA ILE A 267 -16.30 -8.06 -9.50
C ILE A 267 -17.50 -7.29 -10.01
N SER A 268 -17.61 -6.06 -9.58
CA SER A 268 -18.71 -5.17 -9.98
C SER A 268 -18.20 -3.75 -10.20
N ASN A 269 -19.04 -2.90 -10.76
CA ASN A 269 -18.76 -1.46 -10.99
C ASN A 269 -17.42 -1.19 -11.68
N TYR A 270 -17.09 -2.02 -12.69
CA TYR A 270 -15.89 -1.80 -13.47
C TYR A 270 -15.99 -0.49 -14.27
N ILE A 271 -15.02 0.37 -14.07
CA ILE A 271 -14.86 1.64 -14.77
C ILE A 271 -13.48 1.66 -15.41
N GLU A 272 -13.44 1.93 -16.69
CA GLU A 272 -12.21 2.13 -17.44
C GLU A 272 -12.28 3.51 -18.11
N LYS A 273 -11.32 4.38 -17.77
CA LYS A 273 -11.15 5.69 -18.39
C LYS A 273 -9.77 5.75 -18.99
N PHE A 274 -9.71 6.24 -20.18
CA PHE A 274 -8.48 6.35 -20.93
C PHE A 274 -8.28 7.79 -21.36
N GLU A 275 -7.24 8.45 -20.82
CA GLU A 275 -6.85 9.78 -21.23
C GLU A 275 -5.58 9.69 -22.06
N THR A 276 -5.67 10.00 -23.35
CA THR A 276 -4.51 10.12 -24.22
C THR A 276 -4.04 11.55 -24.30
N SER A 277 -2.94 11.85 -23.64
CA SER A 277 -2.30 13.15 -23.70
C SER A 277 -0.84 12.98 -24.08
N VAL A 278 -0.62 12.77 -25.39
CA VAL A 278 0.74 12.62 -25.94
C VAL A 278 1.28 13.98 -26.29
N THR A 279 2.44 14.34 -25.72
CA THR A 279 3.25 15.44 -26.23
C THR A 279 3.94 14.95 -27.49
N ALA A 280 3.54 15.46 -28.64
CA ALA A 280 4.07 15.06 -29.94
C ALA A 280 5.10 16.07 -30.48
N LYS A 281 5.13 17.28 -29.92
CA LYS A 281 6.07 18.34 -30.27
C LYS A 281 6.55 19.05 -29.04
N VAL A 282 7.85 19.21 -28.89
CA VAL A 282 8.50 20.01 -27.85
C VAL A 282 9.30 21.12 -28.48
N ILE A 283 9.06 22.34 -28.04
CA ILE A 283 9.83 23.52 -28.38
C ILE A 283 10.71 23.85 -27.17
N VAL A 284 12.00 23.73 -27.33
CA VAL A 284 12.96 24.07 -26.26
C VAL A 284 13.56 25.42 -26.60
N LYS A 285 13.27 26.40 -25.72
CA LYS A 285 13.90 27.72 -25.75
C LYS A 285 15.11 27.72 -24.82
N THR A 286 16.26 28.10 -25.38
CA THR A 286 17.49 28.38 -24.60
C THR A 286 17.76 29.87 -24.54
N ASP A 287 18.80 30.29 -23.83
CA ASP A 287 19.21 31.70 -23.80
C ASP A 287 19.54 32.25 -25.18
N THR A 288 20.01 31.41 -26.09
CA THR A 288 20.58 31.82 -27.39
C THR A 288 19.80 31.28 -28.58
N ASP A 289 18.93 30.27 -28.41
CA ASP A 289 18.32 29.55 -29.54
C ASP A 289 16.93 29.01 -29.20
N VAL A 290 16.20 28.60 -30.25
CA VAL A 290 14.90 27.89 -30.13
C VAL A 290 14.97 26.65 -31.00
N GLN A 291 14.94 25.48 -30.37
CA GLN A 291 14.97 24.18 -31.05
C GLN A 291 13.60 23.52 -30.97
N THR A 292 13.18 22.88 -32.05
CA THR A 292 11.93 22.15 -32.12
C THR A 292 12.20 20.68 -32.39
N TRP A 293 11.60 19.84 -31.57
CA TRP A 293 11.68 18.39 -31.64
C TRP A 293 10.30 17.77 -31.83
N TYR A 294 10.23 16.72 -32.58
CA TYR A 294 8.99 15.97 -32.85
C TYR A 294 9.18 14.52 -32.48
N LEU A 295 8.18 13.95 -31.82
CA LEU A 295 8.10 12.52 -31.56
C LEU A 295 7.69 11.78 -32.84
N LEU A 296 8.38 10.70 -33.15
CA LEU A 296 8.01 9.78 -34.23
C LEU A 296 7.22 8.58 -33.70
N SER A 297 6.53 7.90 -34.59
CA SER A 297 5.73 6.72 -34.25
C SER A 297 6.55 5.53 -33.75
N ASP A 298 7.85 5.48 -34.02
CA ASP A 298 8.80 4.49 -33.49
C ASP A 298 9.49 4.94 -32.20
N ARG A 299 9.02 6.04 -31.56
CA ARG A 299 9.55 6.69 -30.34
C ARG A 299 10.89 7.38 -30.49
N THR A 300 11.46 7.37 -31.66
CA THR A 300 12.60 8.22 -31.92
C THR A 300 12.15 9.67 -32.08
N THR A 301 13.09 10.58 -32.13
CA THR A 301 12.79 12.01 -32.24
C THR A 301 13.49 12.59 -33.49
N THR A 302 12.85 13.57 -34.09
CA THR A 302 13.39 14.30 -35.23
C THR A 302 13.18 15.79 -35.06
N GLN A 303 14.02 16.58 -35.70
CA GLN A 303 13.79 18.02 -35.91
C GLN A 303 13.14 18.31 -37.25
N ASN A 304 13.01 17.30 -38.12
CA ASN A 304 12.38 17.45 -39.42
C ASN A 304 10.86 17.60 -39.26
N LYS A 305 10.35 18.80 -39.52
CA LYS A 305 8.91 19.09 -39.46
C LYS A 305 8.05 18.35 -40.50
N ASP A 306 8.67 17.88 -41.56
CA ASP A 306 7.96 17.25 -42.71
C ASP A 306 8.11 15.72 -42.68
N ASP A 307 8.60 15.14 -41.57
CA ASP A 307 8.68 13.69 -41.42
C ASP A 307 7.28 13.06 -41.36
N VAL A 308 7.03 12.11 -42.26
CA VAL A 308 5.71 11.43 -42.39
C VAL A 308 5.34 10.54 -41.21
N ASN A 309 6.33 10.15 -40.39
CA ASN A 309 6.13 9.27 -39.22
C ASN A 309 5.88 10.05 -37.95
N ARG A 310 5.65 11.36 -38.00
CA ARG A 310 5.41 12.18 -36.80
C ARG A 310 4.13 11.75 -36.08
N ALA A 311 4.25 11.63 -34.78
CA ALA A 311 3.10 11.43 -33.90
C ALA A 311 2.21 12.68 -33.89
N MET A 312 0.91 12.46 -33.66
CA MET A 312 -0.06 13.54 -33.43
C MET A 312 -0.28 13.71 -31.94
N GLY A 313 -0.38 14.96 -31.44
CA GLY A 313 -0.58 15.20 -30.03
C GLY A 313 -0.41 16.66 -29.62
N LYS A 314 -0.15 16.87 -28.34
CA LYS A 314 0.05 18.20 -27.74
C LYS A 314 1.40 18.78 -28.11
N VAL A 315 1.48 20.12 -28.03
CA VAL A 315 2.71 20.89 -28.18
C VAL A 315 3.05 21.48 -26.81
N GLU A 316 4.29 21.29 -26.40
CA GLU A 316 4.80 21.90 -25.18
C GLU A 316 6.01 22.78 -25.49
N THR A 317 6.15 23.86 -24.70
CA THR A 317 7.29 24.75 -24.78
C THR A 317 8.00 24.77 -23.42
N ILE A 318 9.30 24.49 -23.43
CA ILE A 318 10.12 24.36 -22.24
C ILE A 318 11.31 25.32 -22.37
N TYR A 319 11.73 25.92 -21.26
CA TYR A 319 12.91 26.72 -21.17
C TYR A 319 14.05 25.94 -20.51
N THR A 320 15.25 26.02 -21.05
CA THR A 320 16.49 25.57 -20.40
C THR A 320 17.59 26.60 -20.65
N SER A 321 18.40 26.88 -19.65
CA SER A 321 19.50 27.85 -19.77
C SER A 321 20.67 27.35 -20.61
N LYS A 322 20.80 26.03 -20.81
CA LYS A 322 21.93 25.41 -21.49
C LYS A 322 21.50 24.89 -22.87
N SER A 323 22.14 25.39 -23.92
CA SER A 323 21.88 24.97 -25.30
C SER A 323 22.23 23.49 -25.56
N GLU A 324 23.22 22.97 -24.84
CA GLU A 324 23.67 21.57 -24.95
C GLU A 324 22.64 20.57 -24.45
N ASP A 325 21.76 20.98 -23.53
CA ASP A 325 20.75 20.13 -22.92
C ASP A 325 19.40 20.15 -23.66
N ALA A 326 19.26 20.96 -24.71
CA ALA A 326 17.96 21.11 -25.37
C ALA A 326 17.40 19.80 -25.94
N ARG A 327 18.27 18.95 -26.50
CA ARG A 327 17.86 17.61 -26.96
C ARG A 327 17.44 16.73 -25.82
N GLN A 328 18.20 16.69 -24.73
CA GLN A 328 17.91 15.86 -23.58
C GLN A 328 16.61 16.31 -22.92
N THR A 329 16.40 17.61 -22.75
CA THR A 329 15.15 18.20 -22.25
C THR A 329 13.94 17.75 -23.07
N ALA A 330 14.06 17.79 -24.41
CA ALA A 330 12.99 17.31 -25.28
C ALA A 330 12.74 15.80 -25.15
N LEU A 331 13.80 14.99 -25.07
CA LEU A 331 13.72 13.55 -24.87
C LEU A 331 13.07 13.18 -23.55
N ASP A 332 13.44 13.85 -22.46
CA ASP A 332 12.88 13.59 -21.14
C ASP A 332 11.39 13.96 -21.09
N LYS A 333 11.02 15.02 -21.82
CA LYS A 333 9.60 15.36 -21.97
C LYS A 333 8.83 14.33 -22.77
N PHE A 334 9.38 13.80 -23.84
CA PHE A 334 8.74 12.72 -24.60
C PHE A 334 8.67 11.42 -23.78
N LYS A 335 9.69 11.10 -22.99
CA LYS A 335 9.66 9.97 -22.06
C LYS A 335 8.59 10.12 -20.97
N SER A 336 8.27 11.35 -20.58
CA SER A 336 7.22 11.65 -19.61
C SER A 336 5.80 11.58 -20.19
N ASN A 337 5.64 11.25 -21.48
CA ASN A 337 4.33 10.98 -22.07
C ASN A 337 3.69 9.80 -21.34
N THR A 338 2.88 10.12 -20.35
CA THR A 338 2.11 9.13 -19.62
C THR A 338 0.71 9.05 -20.18
N TYR A 339 0.24 7.83 -20.37
CA TYR A 339 -1.18 7.57 -20.52
C TYR A 339 -1.78 7.43 -19.16
N ASN A 340 -2.70 8.32 -18.81
CA ASN A 340 -3.53 8.13 -17.66
C ASN A 340 -4.59 7.09 -18.00
N HIS A 341 -4.32 5.85 -17.70
CA HIS A 341 -5.29 4.78 -17.79
C HIS A 341 -5.81 4.52 -16.38
N TYR A 342 -7.02 4.94 -16.14
CA TYR A 342 -7.70 4.76 -14.86
C TYR A 342 -8.60 3.54 -14.97
N ILE A 343 -8.38 2.58 -14.10
CA ILE A 343 -9.26 1.41 -13.91
C ILE A 343 -9.71 1.42 -12.46
N SER A 344 -11.00 1.29 -12.21
CA SER A 344 -11.52 0.97 -10.89
C SER A 344 -12.61 -0.10 -10.98
N PHE A 345 -12.74 -0.87 -9.91
CA PHE A 345 -13.75 -1.90 -9.76
C PHE A 345 -14.00 -2.18 -8.28
N LYS A 346 -15.12 -2.84 -7.99
CA LYS A 346 -15.42 -3.32 -6.64
C LYS A 346 -15.25 -4.82 -6.57
N ILE A 347 -14.58 -5.30 -5.51
CA ILE A 347 -14.40 -6.73 -5.21
C ILE A 347 -15.23 -7.08 -3.98
N ASN A 348 -15.91 -8.23 -4.04
CA ASN A 348 -16.58 -8.80 -2.88
C ASN A 348 -15.55 -9.24 -1.83
N ARG A 349 -15.69 -8.76 -0.58
CA ARG A 349 -14.80 -9.11 0.53
C ARG A 349 -14.74 -10.60 0.82
N ASN A 350 -15.86 -11.30 0.60
CA ASN A 350 -15.98 -12.72 0.85
C ASN A 350 -15.65 -13.55 -0.40
N SER A 351 -15.00 -12.97 -1.38
CA SER A 351 -14.56 -13.69 -2.57
C SER A 351 -13.70 -14.88 -2.18
N LYS A 352 -13.98 -16.03 -2.80
CA LYS A 352 -13.13 -17.21 -2.69
C LYS A 352 -12.05 -17.27 -3.78
N LEU A 353 -12.13 -16.34 -4.73
CA LEU A 353 -11.22 -16.26 -5.87
C LEU A 353 -10.07 -15.28 -5.61
N PHE A 354 -10.32 -14.28 -4.77
CA PHE A 354 -9.37 -13.23 -4.46
C PHE A 354 -9.13 -13.16 -2.95
N ASP A 355 -7.88 -13.17 -2.55
CA ASP A 355 -7.47 -12.90 -1.17
C ASP A 355 -7.39 -11.38 -0.96
N VAL A 356 -8.55 -10.80 -0.61
CA VAL A 356 -8.68 -9.34 -0.44
C VAL A 356 -7.75 -8.79 0.65
N ASP A 357 -7.44 -9.59 1.66
CA ASP A 357 -6.54 -9.21 2.76
C ASP A 357 -5.08 -9.01 2.31
N LYS A 358 -4.71 -9.61 1.19
CA LYS A 358 -3.39 -9.43 0.58
C LYS A 358 -3.33 -8.29 -0.43
N MET A 359 -4.49 -7.71 -0.78
CA MET A 359 -4.54 -6.58 -1.70
C MET A 359 -4.18 -5.30 -0.95
N LYS A 360 -3.00 -4.77 -1.22
CA LYS A 360 -2.48 -3.53 -0.64
C LYS A 360 -2.08 -2.56 -1.74
N VAL A 361 -2.00 -1.29 -1.41
CA VAL A 361 -1.44 -0.29 -2.33
C VAL A 361 -0.02 -0.71 -2.73
N GLY A 362 0.26 -0.70 -4.03
CA GLY A 362 1.48 -1.24 -4.63
C GLY A 362 1.40 -2.70 -5.10
N THR A 363 0.35 -3.45 -4.75
CA THR A 363 0.17 -4.85 -5.19
C THR A 363 -0.01 -4.90 -6.72
N PRO A 364 0.85 -5.64 -7.45
CA PRO A 364 0.70 -5.80 -8.89
C PRO A 364 -0.52 -6.64 -9.24
N LEU A 365 -1.22 -6.24 -10.30
CA LEU A 365 -2.40 -6.90 -10.84
C LEU A 365 -2.33 -7.00 -12.37
N SER A 366 -2.96 -8.04 -12.93
CA SER A 366 -3.32 -8.06 -14.35
C SER A 366 -4.83 -7.91 -14.48
N VAL A 367 -5.29 -6.95 -15.26
CA VAL A 367 -6.72 -6.69 -15.46
C VAL A 367 -7.10 -7.01 -16.90
N ARG A 368 -8.12 -7.84 -17.09
CA ARG A 368 -8.73 -8.06 -18.38
C ARG A 368 -9.76 -6.96 -18.64
N THR A 369 -9.50 -6.12 -19.62
CA THR A 369 -10.39 -5.03 -20.02
C THR A 369 -11.62 -5.54 -20.76
N ASN A 370 -12.62 -4.67 -20.93
CA ASN A 370 -13.82 -4.97 -21.75
C ASN A 370 -13.50 -5.31 -23.22
N ASN A 371 -12.35 -4.88 -23.71
CA ASN A 371 -11.86 -5.20 -25.06
C ASN A 371 -11.04 -6.49 -25.11
N ASN A 372 -11.08 -7.30 -24.05
CA ASN A 372 -10.35 -8.56 -23.92
C ASN A 372 -8.81 -8.41 -23.99
N ILE A 373 -8.29 -7.24 -23.65
CA ILE A 373 -6.86 -6.96 -23.54
C ILE A 373 -6.47 -7.16 -22.08
N ILE A 374 -5.37 -7.88 -21.83
CA ILE A 374 -4.81 -8.02 -20.49
C ILE A 374 -3.78 -6.92 -20.31
N LEU A 375 -3.95 -6.17 -19.21
CA LEU A 375 -3.10 -5.04 -18.88
C LEU A 375 -2.50 -5.28 -17.50
N ASP A 376 -1.17 -5.20 -17.41
CA ASP A 376 -0.46 -5.27 -16.13
C ASP A 376 -0.48 -3.89 -15.47
N THR A 377 -0.87 -3.86 -14.22
CA THR A 377 -1.03 -2.66 -13.40
C THR A 377 -0.72 -2.97 -11.94
N TYR A 378 -0.98 -2.05 -11.05
CA TYR A 378 -0.88 -2.23 -9.60
C TYR A 378 -2.02 -1.48 -8.90
N ILE A 379 -2.28 -1.82 -7.65
CA ILE A 379 -3.26 -1.12 -6.83
C ILE A 379 -2.68 0.23 -6.41
N SER A 380 -3.29 1.33 -6.83
CA SER A 380 -2.90 2.69 -6.44
C SER A 380 -3.75 3.26 -5.31
N ALA A 381 -4.99 2.78 -5.16
CA ALA A 381 -5.83 3.15 -4.03
C ALA A 381 -6.84 2.06 -3.67
N ILE A 382 -7.20 2.04 -2.40
CA ILE A 382 -8.23 1.18 -1.81
C ILE A 382 -9.20 2.07 -1.06
N ARG A 383 -10.50 1.92 -1.34
CA ARG A 383 -11.58 2.60 -0.60
C ARG A 383 -12.51 1.56 0.00
N ASP A 384 -12.80 1.74 1.26
CA ASP A 384 -13.62 0.83 2.05
C ASP A 384 -14.66 1.61 2.85
N ASP A 385 -15.92 1.31 2.62
CA ASP A 385 -17.09 1.91 3.27
C ASP A 385 -17.79 0.94 4.24
N GLY A 386 -17.12 -0.14 4.65
CA GLY A 386 -17.70 -1.16 5.52
C GLY A 386 -18.70 -2.10 4.82
N SER A 387 -19.03 -1.86 3.56
CA SER A 387 -19.95 -2.72 2.80
C SER A 387 -19.30 -4.09 2.48
N ASN A 388 -20.08 -4.95 1.84
CA ASN A 388 -19.57 -6.24 1.35
C ASN A 388 -18.57 -6.13 0.21
N PHE A 389 -18.27 -4.91 -0.25
CA PHE A 389 -17.39 -4.66 -1.37
C PHE A 389 -16.30 -3.65 -1.00
N ILE A 390 -15.10 -3.88 -1.51
CA ILE A 390 -13.97 -2.95 -1.45
C ILE A 390 -13.77 -2.39 -2.85
N GLU A 391 -13.62 -1.08 -2.97
CA GLU A 391 -13.30 -0.42 -4.23
C GLU A 391 -11.78 -0.36 -4.41
N ILE A 392 -11.31 -0.89 -5.52
CA ILE A 392 -9.91 -0.91 -5.92
C ILE A 392 -9.73 0.07 -7.09
N THR A 393 -8.75 0.93 -6.98
CA THR A 393 -8.29 1.77 -8.09
C THR A 393 -6.91 1.28 -8.50
N CYS A 394 -6.73 1.10 -9.80
CA CYS A 394 -5.43 0.73 -10.38
C CYS A 394 -4.65 1.97 -10.79
N GLY A 395 -3.35 1.90 -10.62
CA GLY A 395 -2.42 2.97 -10.93
C GLY A 395 -2.30 3.22 -12.43
N ASN A 396 -1.69 4.35 -12.75
CA ASN A 396 -1.41 4.75 -14.10
C ASN A 396 -0.48 3.74 -14.76
N MET A 397 -1.00 3.03 -15.73
CA MET A 397 -0.15 2.20 -16.56
C MET A 397 0.67 3.06 -17.51
N ARG A 398 1.96 2.89 -17.47
CA ARG A 398 2.82 3.30 -18.57
C ARG A 398 2.63 2.30 -19.71
N ILE A 399 1.46 2.31 -20.33
CA ILE A 399 1.30 1.58 -21.59
C ILE A 399 2.10 2.31 -22.63
N ASP A 400 2.98 1.57 -23.19
CA ASP A 400 3.65 2.03 -24.38
C ASP A 400 2.62 2.24 -25.50
N PHE A 401 2.43 3.50 -25.89
CA PHE A 401 1.43 3.89 -26.89
C PHE A 401 1.59 3.14 -28.22
N ILE A 402 2.83 2.85 -28.56
CA ILE A 402 3.14 2.14 -29.81
C ILE A 402 2.72 0.69 -29.73
N ASP A 403 2.89 0.04 -28.58
CA ASP A 403 2.38 -1.32 -28.39
C ASP A 403 0.86 -1.36 -28.53
N LYS A 404 0.15 -0.31 -28.14
CA LYS A 404 -1.30 -0.22 -28.34
C LYS A 404 -1.66 -0.01 -29.81
N ILE A 405 -1.01 0.92 -30.52
CA ILE A 405 -1.24 1.15 -31.95
C ILE A 405 -0.88 -0.08 -32.77
N LEU A 406 0.21 -0.78 -32.43
CA LEU A 406 0.60 -2.00 -33.13
C LEU A 406 -0.40 -3.14 -32.86
N LYS A 407 -0.95 -3.26 -31.64
CA LYS A 407 -2.02 -4.23 -31.35
C LYS A 407 -3.36 -3.89 -32.02
N GLU A 408 -3.69 -2.62 -32.20
CA GLU A 408 -4.89 -2.19 -32.96
C GLU A 408 -4.74 -2.33 -34.44
N ARG A 409 -3.52 -2.23 -34.98
CA ARG A 409 -3.24 -2.46 -36.42
C ARG A 409 -3.25 -3.94 -36.79
N ASN A 410 -3.02 -4.83 -35.87
CA ASN A 410 -2.99 -6.29 -36.12
C ASN A 410 -4.34 -6.97 -35.84
N LYS A 411 -5.40 -6.19 -35.60
CA LYS A 411 -6.81 -6.62 -35.65
C LYS A 411 -7.43 -6.26 -36.98
#